data_7b42aaa874ce524261b27dc086378e7b
#
_entry.id   7b42aaa874ce524261b27dc086378e7b
#
_cell.length_a   1.000
_cell.length_b   1.000
_cell.length_c   1.000
_cell.angle_alpha   90.00
_cell.angle_beta   90.00
_cell.angle_gamma   90.00
#
_symmetry.space_group_name_H-M   'P 1'
#
loop_
_entity.id
_entity.type
_entity.pdbx_description
1 polymer ?
#
loop_
_entity_poly.entity_id
_entity_poly.type
_entity_poly.pdbx_seq_one_letter_code
_entity_poly.pdbx_strand_id
1 'polypeptide(L)'
;LLSRRQRQMCIRDSACTGEAAAKQHKKAHFVTCDNYVTMSDGTGIVHIAPAFGEDDSRVGREYDLPFVQFVDGQGNMTKETPYAGVFVKKADPMVLTDLDKEGKLFDAPKFEHDYPHCWRCDTPLIYYARESWFIKMTAVKDDLIRNNNTINWIPESIGKGRFGDWLENVQDWGISRNRYWGTPLNIWQCECGHMESVGSRQDLYEKSGDERAKTIELHRPYIDDITMKCPDCGKIMHRVPEVIDCWFDSGAMPFAQHHYPFENKDLFEQQLSLIHIS
;
A
#
# COMPACT_ATOMS: atom_id res chain seq x y z
N LEU A 1 -21.39 -6.87 -28.99
CA LEU A 1 -20.54 -6.79 -27.78
C LEU A 1 -19.12 -7.18 -28.16
N LEU A 2 -18.33 -6.21 -28.64
CA LEU A 2 -16.89 -6.40 -28.73
C LEU A 2 -16.37 -6.52 -27.29
N SER A 3 -15.98 -7.72 -26.91
CA SER A 3 -15.36 -7.99 -25.61
C SER A 3 -14.13 -7.09 -25.47
N ARG A 4 -14.09 -6.28 -24.42
CA ARG A 4 -12.92 -5.51 -24.05
C ARG A 4 -11.85 -6.50 -23.62
N ARG A 5 -10.80 -6.63 -24.42
CA ARG A 5 -9.80 -7.68 -24.25
C ARG A 5 -8.44 -7.05 -24.04
N GLN A 6 -7.72 -7.63 -23.13
CA GLN A 6 -6.35 -7.26 -22.83
C GLN A 6 -5.38 -8.27 -23.40
N ARG A 7 -4.31 -7.80 -24.00
CA ARG A 7 -3.26 -8.64 -24.59
C ARG A 7 -1.92 -8.26 -24.02
N GLN A 8 -1.22 -9.22 -23.46
CA GLN A 8 0.16 -9.05 -23.04
C GLN A 8 1.07 -9.05 -24.26
N MET A 9 1.84 -7.97 -24.47
CA MET A 9 2.73 -7.80 -25.60
C MET A 9 4.18 -7.53 -25.16
N CYS A 10 4.69 -8.23 -24.18
CA CYS A 10 6.12 -8.22 -23.92
C CYS A 10 6.70 -9.62 -24.09
N ILE A 11 7.38 -9.86 -25.20
CA ILE A 11 7.83 -11.20 -25.59
C ILE A 11 9.07 -11.63 -24.82
N ARG A 12 9.91 -10.70 -24.32
CA ARG A 12 11.06 -11.04 -23.49
C ARG A 12 10.71 -11.24 -22.04
N ASP A 13 9.84 -10.40 -21.49
CA ASP A 13 9.34 -10.60 -20.13
C ASP A 13 8.47 -11.85 -20.05
N SER A 14 7.93 -12.33 -21.16
CA SER A 14 7.10 -13.54 -21.17
C SER A 14 7.84 -14.80 -20.75
N ALA A 15 9.13 -14.95 -21.07
CA ALA A 15 9.92 -16.08 -20.59
C ALA A 15 10.14 -16.00 -19.07
N CYS A 16 10.62 -14.85 -18.58
CA CYS A 16 10.84 -14.62 -17.14
C CYS A 16 9.53 -14.69 -16.36
N THR A 17 8.45 -14.10 -16.90
CA THR A 17 7.11 -14.17 -16.30
C THR A 17 6.57 -15.60 -16.31
N GLY A 18 6.83 -16.35 -17.36
CA GLY A 18 6.44 -17.77 -17.46
C GLY A 18 7.10 -18.63 -16.38
N GLU A 19 8.40 -18.43 -16.13
CA GLU A 19 9.12 -19.11 -15.03
C GLU A 19 8.57 -18.71 -13.67
N ALA A 20 8.32 -17.41 -13.45
CA ALA A 20 7.74 -16.92 -12.21
C ALA A 20 6.31 -17.43 -12.00
N ALA A 21 5.49 -17.49 -13.05
CA ALA A 21 4.14 -18.07 -13.02
C ALA A 21 4.18 -19.56 -12.67
N ALA A 22 5.09 -20.31 -13.24
CA ALA A 22 5.28 -21.73 -12.94
C ALA A 22 5.66 -21.93 -11.46
N LYS A 23 6.56 -21.10 -10.91
CA LYS A 23 6.93 -21.12 -9.49
C LYS A 23 5.77 -20.80 -8.56
N GLN A 24 4.85 -19.93 -8.98
CA GLN A 24 3.64 -19.56 -8.23
C GLN A 24 2.45 -20.51 -8.51
N HIS A 25 2.60 -21.53 -9.38
CA HIS A 25 1.54 -22.41 -9.84
C HIS A 25 0.33 -21.66 -10.45
N LYS A 26 0.60 -20.53 -11.15
CA LYS A 26 -0.41 -19.66 -11.74
C LYS A 26 -0.30 -19.63 -13.27
N LYS A 27 -1.43 -19.36 -13.93
CA LYS A 27 -1.47 -19.19 -15.38
C LYS A 27 -1.16 -17.76 -15.77
N ALA A 28 -0.32 -17.58 -16.78
CA ALA A 28 0.01 -16.28 -17.39
C ALA A 28 -0.23 -16.29 -18.90
N HIS A 29 -0.05 -15.13 -19.54
CA HIS A 29 -0.06 -14.96 -21.01
C HIS A 29 -1.40 -15.33 -21.66
N PHE A 30 -2.51 -14.92 -21.07
CA PHE A 30 -3.83 -15.04 -21.65
C PHE A 30 -4.59 -13.71 -21.62
N VAL A 31 -5.66 -13.60 -22.36
CA VAL A 31 -6.48 -12.40 -22.45
C VAL A 31 -7.50 -12.39 -21.32
N THR A 32 -7.56 -11.29 -20.58
CA THR A 32 -8.57 -11.00 -19.57
C THR A 32 -9.51 -9.88 -20.05
N CYS A 33 -10.60 -9.63 -19.36
CA CYS A 33 -11.56 -8.57 -19.70
C CYS A 33 -11.82 -7.70 -18.46
N ASP A 34 -11.90 -6.38 -18.68
CA ASP A 34 -12.30 -5.45 -17.63
C ASP A 34 -13.00 -4.21 -18.19
N ASN A 35 -13.77 -3.54 -17.34
CA ASN A 35 -14.59 -2.39 -17.73
C ASN A 35 -13.80 -1.09 -17.92
N TYR A 36 -12.61 -0.96 -17.34
CA TYR A 36 -11.79 0.25 -17.50
C TYR A 36 -11.14 0.36 -18.89
N VAL A 37 -11.08 -0.73 -19.64
CA VAL A 37 -10.54 -0.73 -21.00
C VAL A 37 -11.61 -0.21 -21.97
N THR A 38 -11.32 0.92 -22.63
CA THR A 38 -12.26 1.59 -23.54
C THR A 38 -11.76 1.60 -24.97
N MET A 39 -12.69 1.79 -25.91
CA MET A 39 -12.36 1.99 -27.33
C MET A 39 -12.23 3.48 -27.70
N SER A 40 -12.64 4.39 -26.81
CA SER A 40 -12.58 5.83 -27.00
C SER A 40 -11.16 6.38 -26.86
N ASP A 41 -10.36 5.71 -26.02
CA ASP A 41 -8.96 6.04 -25.77
C ASP A 41 -8.09 4.82 -26.13
N GLY A 42 -7.43 4.86 -27.29
CA GLY A 42 -6.56 3.79 -27.76
C GLY A 42 -7.26 2.67 -28.52
N THR A 43 -6.75 1.47 -28.41
CA THR A 43 -7.12 0.30 -29.25
C THR A 43 -8.12 -0.63 -28.58
N GLY A 44 -8.55 -0.37 -27.35
CA GLY A 44 -9.34 -1.33 -26.55
C GLY A 44 -8.54 -2.54 -26.08
N ILE A 45 -7.20 -2.47 -26.14
CA ILE A 45 -6.27 -3.50 -25.68
C ILE A 45 -5.25 -2.83 -24.79
N VAL A 46 -5.08 -3.33 -23.58
CA VAL A 46 -4.16 -2.80 -22.55
C VAL A 46 -3.26 -3.94 -22.06
N HIS A 47 -1.99 -3.61 -21.82
CA HIS A 47 -1.06 -4.50 -21.13
C HIS A 47 -1.35 -4.50 -19.64
N ILE A 48 -1.29 -5.68 -18.96
CA ILE A 48 -1.41 -5.79 -17.51
C ILE A 48 -0.09 -6.23 -16.88
N ALA A 49 0.34 -5.46 -15.86
CA ALA A 49 1.45 -5.79 -14.99
C ALA A 49 1.00 -5.66 -13.51
N PRO A 50 0.52 -6.73 -12.86
CA PRO A 50 -0.12 -6.69 -11.53
C PRO A 50 0.69 -6.01 -10.43
N ALA A 51 2.02 -5.95 -10.56
CA ALA A 51 2.91 -5.32 -9.59
C ALA A 51 3.12 -3.81 -9.81
N PHE A 52 2.64 -3.23 -10.94
CA PHE A 52 3.00 -1.88 -11.39
C PHE A 52 1.81 -0.98 -11.72
N GLY A 53 0.58 -1.38 -11.38
CA GLY A 53 -0.63 -0.58 -11.52
C GLY A 53 -1.73 -1.01 -10.58
N GLU A 54 -2.58 -0.08 -10.14
CA GLU A 54 -3.69 -0.38 -9.22
C GLU A 54 -4.76 -1.23 -9.92
N ASP A 55 -5.21 -0.80 -11.11
CA ASP A 55 -6.17 -1.57 -11.93
C ASP A 55 -5.58 -2.91 -12.34
N ASP A 56 -4.30 -2.94 -12.73
CA ASP A 56 -3.58 -4.16 -13.06
C ASP A 56 -3.54 -5.13 -11.89
N SER A 57 -3.30 -4.62 -10.68
CA SER A 57 -3.30 -5.43 -9.45
C SER A 57 -4.70 -5.96 -9.12
N ARG A 58 -5.77 -5.17 -9.35
CA ARG A 58 -7.15 -5.59 -9.16
C ARG A 58 -7.51 -6.73 -10.12
N VAL A 59 -7.26 -6.54 -11.40
CA VAL A 59 -7.46 -7.58 -12.44
C VAL A 59 -6.58 -8.79 -12.14
N GLY A 60 -5.35 -8.57 -11.69
CA GLY A 60 -4.44 -9.65 -11.29
C GLY A 60 -5.00 -10.55 -10.19
N ARG A 61 -5.70 -9.97 -9.22
CA ARG A 61 -6.38 -10.73 -8.15
C ARG A 61 -7.63 -11.43 -8.67
N GLU A 62 -8.43 -10.77 -9.50
CA GLU A 62 -9.67 -11.33 -10.05
C GLU A 62 -9.42 -12.57 -10.92
N TYR A 63 -8.39 -12.53 -11.75
CA TYR A 63 -8.04 -13.63 -12.66
C TYR A 63 -6.92 -14.54 -12.14
N ASP A 64 -6.53 -14.39 -10.88
CA ASP A 64 -5.43 -15.13 -10.25
C ASP A 64 -4.12 -15.12 -11.07
N LEU A 65 -3.76 -13.96 -11.61
CA LEU A 65 -2.53 -13.78 -12.36
C LEU A 65 -1.29 -13.87 -11.44
N PRO A 66 -0.13 -14.28 -11.96
CA PRO A 66 1.10 -14.24 -11.18
C PRO A 66 1.47 -12.79 -10.85
N PHE A 67 1.87 -12.59 -9.60
CA PHE A 67 2.42 -11.32 -9.15
C PHE A 67 3.94 -11.35 -9.30
N VAL A 68 4.45 -10.61 -10.28
CA VAL A 68 5.87 -10.63 -10.65
C VAL A 68 6.44 -9.23 -10.60
N GLN A 69 7.53 -9.06 -9.89
CA GLN A 69 8.18 -7.78 -9.67
C GLN A 69 9.66 -7.88 -10.06
N PHE A 70 9.99 -7.47 -11.28
CA PHE A 70 11.34 -7.50 -11.84
C PHE A 70 12.11 -6.19 -11.65
N VAL A 71 11.68 -5.36 -10.72
CA VAL A 71 12.35 -4.11 -10.33
C VAL A 71 12.60 -4.16 -8.84
N ASP A 72 13.80 -3.84 -8.40
CA ASP A 72 14.16 -3.79 -6.98
C ASP A 72 13.72 -2.48 -6.30
N GLY A 73 13.94 -2.36 -4.99
CA GLY A 73 13.58 -1.17 -4.21
C GLY A 73 14.35 0.10 -4.58
N GLN A 74 15.36 0.01 -5.43
CA GLN A 74 16.15 1.13 -5.97
C GLN A 74 15.75 1.49 -7.41
N GLY A 75 14.80 0.74 -7.99
CA GLY A 75 14.34 0.94 -9.36
C GLY A 75 15.19 0.26 -10.42
N ASN A 76 16.08 -0.66 -10.04
CA ASN A 76 16.90 -1.41 -11.00
C ASN A 76 16.24 -2.73 -11.36
N MET A 77 16.46 -3.18 -12.59
CA MET A 77 16.01 -4.49 -13.07
C MET A 77 16.68 -5.61 -12.27
N THR A 78 15.91 -6.61 -11.86
CA THR A 78 16.40 -7.75 -11.08
C THR A 78 17.20 -8.74 -11.94
N LYS A 79 17.93 -9.64 -11.27
CA LYS A 79 18.79 -10.65 -11.92
C LYS A 79 18.05 -11.66 -12.80
N GLU A 80 16.75 -11.76 -12.64
CA GLU A 80 15.86 -12.61 -13.44
C GLU A 80 15.63 -12.08 -14.85
N THR A 81 16.03 -10.81 -15.10
CA THR A 81 15.87 -10.16 -16.41
C THR A 81 17.20 -10.04 -17.15
N PRO A 82 17.19 -9.95 -18.49
CA PRO A 82 18.39 -9.72 -19.29
C PRO A 82 19.09 -8.38 -18.98
N TYR A 83 18.42 -7.46 -18.29
CA TYR A 83 18.88 -6.11 -18.00
C TYR A 83 19.25 -5.92 -16.52
N ALA A 84 19.68 -6.98 -15.84
CA ALA A 84 20.00 -6.98 -14.42
C ALA A 84 20.89 -5.80 -13.99
N GLY A 85 20.50 -5.10 -12.94
CA GLY A 85 21.23 -3.95 -12.39
C GLY A 85 21.07 -2.64 -13.18
N VAL A 86 20.36 -2.63 -14.30
CA VAL A 86 20.08 -1.41 -15.08
C VAL A 86 18.84 -0.72 -14.50
N PHE A 87 18.93 0.59 -14.28
CA PHE A 87 17.76 1.37 -13.86
C PHE A 87 16.64 1.28 -14.90
N VAL A 88 15.42 1.04 -14.47
CA VAL A 88 14.27 0.70 -15.34
C VAL A 88 14.09 1.66 -16.52
N LYS A 89 14.16 2.98 -16.30
CA LYS A 89 14.04 3.96 -17.39
C LYS A 89 15.21 3.95 -18.39
N LYS A 90 16.39 3.43 -17.99
CA LYS A 90 17.52 3.20 -18.89
C LYS A 90 17.41 1.87 -19.63
N ALA A 91 16.63 0.93 -19.10
CA ALA A 91 16.35 -0.33 -19.76
C ALA A 91 15.36 -0.15 -20.93
N ASP A 92 14.43 0.83 -20.89
CA ASP A 92 13.43 1.06 -21.93
C ASP A 92 14.04 1.11 -23.37
N PRO A 93 15.04 1.95 -23.69
CA PRO A 93 15.62 1.97 -25.02
C PRO A 93 16.39 0.69 -25.38
N MET A 94 16.91 -0.05 -24.39
CA MET A 94 17.57 -1.33 -24.63
C MET A 94 16.54 -2.39 -25.04
N VAL A 95 15.39 -2.43 -24.37
CA VAL A 95 14.26 -3.30 -24.72
C VAL A 95 13.77 -3.02 -26.14
N LEU A 96 13.56 -1.74 -26.49
CA LEU A 96 13.15 -1.35 -27.85
C LEU A 96 14.16 -1.80 -28.92
N THR A 97 15.45 -1.58 -28.65
CA THR A 97 16.52 -2.02 -29.56
C THR A 97 16.53 -3.53 -29.78
N ASP A 98 16.30 -4.28 -28.72
CA ASP A 98 16.30 -5.75 -28.82
C ASP A 98 15.04 -6.27 -29.51
N LEU A 99 13.88 -5.64 -29.28
CA LEU A 99 12.64 -5.98 -30.00
C LEU A 99 12.75 -5.68 -31.49
N ASP A 100 13.41 -4.58 -31.86
CA ASP A 100 13.66 -4.23 -33.27
C ASP A 100 14.57 -5.26 -33.95
N LYS A 101 15.70 -5.62 -33.31
CA LYS A 101 16.60 -6.67 -33.82
C LYS A 101 15.90 -8.02 -34.02
N GLU A 102 14.91 -8.33 -33.18
CA GLU A 102 14.12 -9.56 -33.26
C GLU A 102 12.96 -9.47 -34.26
N GLY A 103 12.77 -8.32 -34.93
CA GLY A 103 11.65 -8.07 -35.85
C GLY A 103 10.28 -8.06 -35.16
N LYS A 104 10.24 -7.74 -33.87
CA LYS A 104 9.04 -7.77 -33.04
C LYS A 104 8.51 -6.38 -32.68
N LEU A 105 9.28 -5.33 -32.98
CA LEU A 105 8.87 -3.94 -32.79
C LEU A 105 8.02 -3.50 -34.00
N PHE A 106 6.76 -3.15 -33.74
CA PHE A 106 5.90 -2.59 -34.78
C PHE A 106 6.13 -1.09 -34.95
N ASP A 107 6.08 -0.34 -33.86
CA ASP A 107 6.30 1.10 -33.80
C ASP A 107 6.62 1.54 -32.37
N ALA A 108 7.32 2.68 -32.22
CA ALA A 108 7.64 3.29 -30.93
C ALA A 108 7.56 4.81 -31.03
N PRO A 109 6.38 5.39 -31.33
CA PRO A 109 6.21 6.82 -31.45
C PRO A 109 6.48 7.51 -30.12
N LYS A 110 7.07 8.69 -30.17
CA LYS A 110 7.17 9.57 -29.00
C LYS A 110 5.80 10.13 -28.68
N PHE A 111 5.37 9.94 -27.45
CA PHE A 111 4.10 10.44 -26.93
C PHE A 111 4.37 11.37 -25.75
N GLU A 112 3.85 12.59 -25.82
CA GLU A 112 3.93 13.57 -24.74
C GLU A 112 2.68 13.43 -23.86
N HIS A 113 2.89 13.26 -22.55
CA HIS A 113 1.83 13.13 -21.57
C HIS A 113 2.30 13.62 -20.21
N ASP A 114 1.35 13.94 -19.35
CA ASP A 114 1.63 14.26 -17.95
C ASP A 114 2.19 13.04 -17.22
N TYR A 115 3.27 13.25 -16.46
CA TYR A 115 3.92 12.20 -15.68
C TYR A 115 4.23 12.68 -14.27
N PRO A 116 3.92 11.87 -13.22
CA PRO A 116 4.17 12.27 -11.84
C PRO A 116 5.66 12.31 -11.53
N HIS A 117 6.10 13.41 -10.92
CA HIS A 117 7.46 13.61 -10.45
C HIS A 117 7.52 13.82 -8.94
N CYS A 118 8.64 13.50 -8.34
CA CYS A 118 8.88 13.74 -6.93
C CYS A 118 8.93 15.25 -6.65
N TRP A 119 8.07 15.74 -5.77
CA TRP A 119 8.03 17.16 -5.42
C TRP A 119 9.30 17.72 -4.75
N ARG A 120 10.23 16.85 -4.28
CA ARG A 120 11.49 17.25 -3.65
C ARG A 120 12.66 17.31 -4.63
N CYS A 121 12.78 16.34 -5.52
CA CYS A 121 13.97 16.19 -6.38
C CYS A 121 13.63 16.09 -7.86
N ASP A 122 12.37 16.28 -8.23
CA ASP A 122 11.87 16.26 -9.60
C ASP A 122 12.18 14.96 -10.40
N THR A 123 12.50 13.89 -9.66
CA THR A 123 12.75 12.59 -10.30
C THR A 123 11.44 11.95 -10.71
N PRO A 124 11.32 11.37 -11.91
CA PRO A 124 10.13 10.64 -12.34
C PRO A 124 9.81 9.50 -11.35
N LEU A 125 8.53 9.40 -10.95
CA LEU A 125 8.07 8.35 -10.06
C LEU A 125 7.86 7.04 -10.83
N ILE A 126 7.92 5.93 -10.11
CA ILE A 126 7.62 4.60 -10.63
C ILE A 126 6.47 4.04 -9.80
N TYR A 127 5.44 3.51 -10.45
CA TYR A 127 4.46 2.67 -9.77
C TYR A 127 5.16 1.38 -9.33
N TYR A 128 5.06 1.06 -8.05
CA TYR A 128 5.80 -0.03 -7.46
C TYR A 128 5.04 -0.60 -6.27
N ALA A 129 4.70 -1.87 -6.30
CA ALA A 129 4.02 -2.52 -5.20
C ALA A 129 4.96 -2.69 -4.00
N ARG A 130 4.51 -2.28 -2.83
CA ARG A 130 5.23 -2.40 -1.56
C ARG A 130 4.31 -2.98 -0.50
N GLU A 131 4.88 -3.78 0.37
CA GLU A 131 4.19 -4.19 1.57
C GLU A 131 3.90 -2.95 2.44
N SER A 132 2.69 -2.87 2.95
CA SER A 132 2.22 -1.75 3.76
C SER A 132 1.20 -2.24 4.77
N TRP A 133 1.11 -1.55 5.88
CA TRP A 133 0.10 -1.80 6.90
C TRP A 133 -1.16 -1.01 6.59
N PHE A 134 -2.30 -1.65 6.73
CA PHE A 134 -3.60 -1.05 6.45
C PHE A 134 -4.54 -1.18 7.65
N ILE A 135 -5.32 -0.13 7.89
CA ILE A 135 -6.55 -0.24 8.68
C ILE A 135 -7.67 -0.63 7.72
N LYS A 136 -8.35 -1.73 8.01
CA LYS A 136 -9.46 -2.23 7.19
C LYS A 136 -10.71 -1.38 7.42
N MET A 137 -10.72 -0.17 6.84
CA MET A 137 -11.83 0.78 6.94
C MET A 137 -13.13 0.22 6.33
N THR A 138 -13.00 -0.61 5.30
CA THR A 138 -14.13 -1.28 4.67
C THR A 138 -14.91 -2.19 5.62
N ALA A 139 -14.30 -2.68 6.70
CA ALA A 139 -14.96 -3.50 7.71
C ALA A 139 -15.96 -2.72 8.58
N VAL A 140 -15.79 -1.40 8.69
CA VAL A 140 -16.64 -0.50 9.51
C VAL A 140 -17.43 0.48 8.65
N LYS A 141 -17.43 0.32 7.35
CA LYS A 141 -18.09 1.20 6.38
C LYS A 141 -19.55 1.43 6.70
N ASP A 142 -20.31 0.36 6.92
CA ASP A 142 -21.76 0.45 7.17
C ASP A 142 -22.06 1.18 8.49
N ASP A 143 -21.21 0.99 9.50
CA ASP A 143 -21.30 1.69 10.77
C ASP A 143 -21.01 3.19 10.62
N LEU A 144 -20.00 3.54 9.81
CA LEU A 144 -19.69 4.93 9.50
C LEU A 144 -20.82 5.63 8.78
N ILE A 145 -21.42 4.99 7.77
CA ILE A 145 -22.58 5.52 7.03
C ILE A 145 -23.79 5.68 7.97
N ARG A 146 -24.08 4.66 8.79
CA ARG A 146 -25.17 4.71 9.76
C ARG A 146 -24.99 5.88 10.74
N ASN A 147 -23.79 6.04 11.29
CA ASN A 147 -23.49 7.12 12.21
C ASN A 147 -23.58 8.50 11.54
N ASN A 148 -23.07 8.64 10.31
CA ASN A 148 -23.20 9.87 9.53
C ASN A 148 -24.66 10.31 9.36
N ASN A 149 -25.57 9.36 9.17
CA ASN A 149 -27.00 9.64 9.01
C ASN A 149 -27.69 10.13 10.31
N THR A 150 -27.05 10.00 11.47
CA THR A 150 -27.55 10.54 12.75
C THR A 150 -27.12 11.97 13.01
N ILE A 151 -26.17 12.49 12.24
CA ILE A 151 -25.62 13.84 12.42
C ILE A 151 -26.55 14.88 11.80
N ASN A 152 -26.82 15.95 12.54
CA ASN A 152 -27.54 17.10 12.02
C ASN A 152 -26.57 18.05 11.27
N TRP A 153 -26.35 17.77 10.00
CA TRP A 153 -25.47 18.56 9.15
C TRP A 153 -26.08 19.91 8.76
N ILE A 154 -25.29 20.99 8.86
CA ILE A 154 -25.67 22.33 8.42
C ILE A 154 -24.62 22.89 7.47
N PRO A 155 -24.89 22.94 6.15
CA PRO A 155 -26.06 22.47 5.46
C PRO A 155 -26.13 20.94 5.35
N GLU A 156 -27.35 20.40 5.25
CA GLU A 156 -27.59 18.94 5.13
C GLU A 156 -26.87 18.29 3.95
N SER A 157 -26.67 19.07 2.88
CA SER A 157 -25.96 18.62 1.67
C SER A 157 -24.52 18.14 1.89
N ILE A 158 -23.87 18.54 2.98
CA ILE A 158 -22.50 18.07 3.31
C ILE A 158 -22.55 16.58 3.68
N GLY A 159 -23.48 16.21 4.57
CA GLY A 159 -23.60 14.84 5.05
C GLY A 159 -24.08 13.84 4.00
N LYS A 160 -25.03 14.26 3.16
CA LYS A 160 -25.57 13.41 2.06
C LYS A 160 -24.76 13.47 0.77
N GLY A 161 -24.04 14.59 0.53
CA GLY A 161 -23.22 14.78 -0.64
C GLY A 161 -21.76 14.38 -0.38
N ARG A 162 -20.83 15.34 -0.45
CA ARG A 162 -19.38 15.07 -0.46
C ARG A 162 -18.89 14.14 0.64
N PHE A 163 -19.37 14.29 1.87
CA PHE A 163 -18.93 13.43 2.97
C PHE A 163 -19.58 12.04 2.91
N GLY A 164 -20.88 11.97 2.60
CA GLY A 164 -21.60 10.71 2.38
C GLY A 164 -20.99 9.91 1.24
N ASP A 165 -20.79 10.56 0.09
CA ASP A 165 -20.14 9.94 -1.09
C ASP A 165 -18.75 9.40 -0.75
N TRP A 166 -17.96 10.14 0.06
CA TRP A 166 -16.66 9.69 0.52
C TRP A 166 -16.75 8.43 1.40
N LEU A 167 -17.74 8.37 2.32
CA LEU A 167 -17.97 7.19 3.15
C LEU A 167 -18.45 5.98 2.32
N GLU A 168 -19.30 6.22 1.32
CA GLU A 168 -19.75 5.15 0.42
C GLU A 168 -18.64 4.56 -0.42
N ASN A 169 -17.60 5.34 -0.70
CA ASN A 169 -16.43 4.94 -1.46
C ASN A 169 -15.17 4.75 -0.60
N VAL A 170 -15.34 4.56 0.73
CA VAL A 170 -14.20 4.42 1.64
C VAL A 170 -13.33 3.24 1.25
N GLN A 171 -12.03 3.49 1.21
CA GLN A 171 -10.98 2.50 0.95
C GLN A 171 -10.25 2.15 2.25
N ASP A 172 -9.61 0.99 2.27
CA ASP A 172 -8.72 0.62 3.37
C ASP A 172 -7.56 1.61 3.45
N TRP A 173 -7.28 2.09 4.64
CA TRP A 173 -6.30 3.15 4.86
C TRP A 173 -4.90 2.61 5.08
N GLY A 174 -4.00 2.84 4.12
CA GLY A 174 -2.57 2.55 4.26
C GLY A 174 -1.90 3.50 5.26
N ILE A 175 -1.70 3.03 6.48
CA ILE A 175 -1.20 3.86 7.59
C ILE A 175 0.31 3.87 7.75
N SER A 176 1.04 2.93 7.18
CA SER A 176 2.49 2.85 7.34
C SER A 176 3.24 3.78 6.39
N ARG A 177 4.33 4.34 6.89
CA ARG A 177 5.25 5.17 6.11
C ARG A 177 6.69 4.71 6.33
N ASN A 178 7.46 4.62 5.24
CA ASN A 178 8.89 4.34 5.29
C ASN A 178 9.66 5.65 5.53
N ARG A 179 9.65 6.10 6.76
CA ARG A 179 10.35 7.28 7.24
C ARG A 179 11.17 6.94 8.47
N TYR A 180 12.24 7.69 8.70
CA TYR A 180 13.01 7.52 9.91
C TYR A 180 12.28 8.13 11.10
N TRP A 181 11.78 9.34 10.96
CA TRP A 181 11.08 10.08 12.02
C TRP A 181 9.55 10.02 11.84
N GLY A 182 8.89 9.80 12.94
CA GLY A 182 7.44 9.70 13.10
C GLY A 182 7.09 8.78 14.25
N THR A 183 5.80 8.64 14.56
CA THR A 183 5.30 7.70 15.57
C THR A 183 5.55 6.26 15.09
N PRO A 184 6.37 5.47 15.80
CA PRO A 184 6.67 4.10 15.40
C PRO A 184 5.42 3.23 15.40
N LEU A 185 5.26 2.39 14.39
CA LEU A 185 4.20 1.39 14.38
C LEU A 185 4.46 0.38 15.51
N ASN A 186 3.48 0.19 16.36
CA ASN A 186 3.59 -0.57 17.61
C ASN A 186 3.37 -2.09 17.42
N ILE A 187 3.97 -2.66 16.39
CA ILE A 187 3.85 -4.08 16.02
C ILE A 187 5.22 -4.74 16.04
N TRP A 188 5.31 -5.88 16.69
CA TRP A 188 6.47 -6.78 16.64
C TRP A 188 6.14 -8.00 15.80
N GLN A 189 7.05 -8.37 14.93
CA GLN A 189 6.85 -9.47 13.97
C GLN A 189 7.96 -10.52 14.11
N CYS A 190 7.57 -11.77 14.01
CA CYS A 190 8.46 -12.93 13.97
C CYS A 190 8.65 -13.42 12.53
N GLU A 191 9.80 -14.03 12.25
CA GLU A 191 10.06 -14.72 10.98
C GLU A 191 9.05 -15.84 10.66
N CYS A 192 8.40 -16.42 11.68
CA CYS A 192 7.35 -17.42 11.50
C CYS A 192 6.00 -16.85 11.04
N GLY A 193 5.88 -15.51 10.96
CA GLY A 193 4.66 -14.81 10.59
C GLY A 193 3.80 -14.38 11.80
N HIS A 194 4.14 -14.78 13.03
CA HIS A 194 3.44 -14.31 14.23
C HIS A 194 3.65 -12.81 14.44
N MET A 195 2.59 -12.12 14.86
CA MET A 195 2.59 -10.67 15.10
C MET A 195 1.97 -10.34 16.44
N GLU A 196 2.59 -9.42 17.17
CA GLU A 196 2.10 -8.88 18.42
C GLU A 196 1.98 -7.37 18.34
N SER A 197 0.84 -6.84 18.76
CA SER A 197 0.65 -5.40 18.94
C SER A 197 0.87 -5.03 20.42
N VAL A 198 1.39 -3.83 20.64
CA VAL A 198 1.68 -3.31 21.99
C VAL A 198 0.88 -2.03 22.22
N GLY A 199 0.03 -2.04 23.25
CA GLY A 199 -0.90 -0.96 23.54
C GLY A 199 -0.38 0.07 24.55
N SER A 200 0.64 -0.26 25.35
CA SER A 200 1.18 0.63 26.39
C SER A 200 2.61 0.28 26.78
N ARG A 201 3.27 1.16 27.55
CA ARG A 201 4.58 0.86 28.15
C ARG A 201 4.54 -0.35 29.08
N GLN A 202 3.46 -0.52 29.82
CA GLN A 202 3.27 -1.66 30.71
C GLN A 202 3.14 -2.96 29.90
N ASP A 203 2.35 -2.95 28.84
CA ASP A 203 2.20 -4.09 27.92
C ASP A 203 3.53 -4.44 27.23
N LEU A 204 4.32 -3.40 26.84
CA LEU A 204 5.65 -3.59 26.29
C LEU A 204 6.59 -4.28 27.28
N TYR A 205 6.55 -3.85 28.54
CA TYR A 205 7.34 -4.47 29.60
C TYR A 205 6.91 -5.93 29.86
N GLU A 206 5.64 -6.19 29.96
CA GLU A 206 5.10 -7.52 30.23
C GLU A 206 5.44 -8.52 29.13
N LYS A 207 5.36 -8.08 27.86
CA LYS A 207 5.67 -8.93 26.70
C LYS A 207 7.17 -9.11 26.46
N SER A 208 7.97 -8.07 26.66
CA SER A 208 9.42 -8.12 26.42
C SER A 208 10.22 -8.65 27.60
N GLY A 209 9.76 -8.42 28.84
CA GLY A 209 10.53 -8.64 30.06
C GLY A 209 11.70 -7.66 30.23
N ASP A 210 11.77 -6.59 29.44
CA ASP A 210 12.85 -5.61 29.46
C ASP A 210 12.47 -4.40 30.32
N GLU A 211 13.18 -4.17 31.44
CA GLU A 211 12.93 -3.05 32.34
C GLU A 211 13.02 -1.68 31.65
N ARG A 212 13.82 -1.57 30.58
CA ARG A 212 13.94 -0.34 29.79
C ARG A 212 12.61 0.07 29.17
N ALA A 213 11.71 -0.86 28.90
CA ALA A 213 10.40 -0.59 28.30
C ALA A 213 9.55 0.40 29.12
N LYS A 214 9.76 0.48 30.44
CA LYS A 214 9.04 1.39 31.34
C LYS A 214 9.39 2.87 31.13
N THR A 215 10.59 3.18 30.68
CA THR A 215 11.11 4.55 30.62
C THR A 215 11.75 4.94 29.29
N ILE A 216 11.94 3.98 28.36
CA ILE A 216 12.59 4.22 27.09
C ILE A 216 11.87 5.26 26.25
N GLU A 217 12.60 6.01 25.45
CA GLU A 217 12.03 6.90 24.43
C GLU A 217 11.32 6.07 23.36
N LEU A 218 10.03 6.34 23.11
CA LEU A 218 9.19 5.56 22.19
C LEU A 218 9.40 5.94 20.72
N HIS A 219 10.50 6.66 20.39
CA HIS A 219 10.90 6.97 19.03
C HIS A 219 12.06 6.09 18.58
N ARG A 220 12.27 6.06 17.27
CA ARG A 220 13.46 5.45 16.69
C ARG A 220 14.72 6.28 17.04
N PRO A 221 15.86 5.66 17.29
CA PRO A 221 16.13 4.21 17.18
C PRO A 221 15.79 3.41 18.45
N TYR A 222 15.49 4.06 19.55
CA TYR A 222 15.45 3.48 20.89
C TYR A 222 14.44 2.34 21.01
N ILE A 223 13.21 2.54 20.53
CA ILE A 223 12.15 1.53 20.60
C ILE A 223 12.49 0.27 19.80
N ASP A 224 13.32 0.39 18.76
CA ASP A 224 13.73 -0.73 17.90
C ASP A 224 14.68 -1.71 18.63
N ASP A 225 15.29 -1.28 19.75
CA ASP A 225 16.16 -2.10 20.58
C ASP A 225 15.37 -3.04 21.51
N ILE A 226 14.07 -2.82 21.68
CA ILE A 226 13.22 -3.69 22.48
C ILE A 226 12.75 -4.86 21.64
N THR A 227 13.11 -6.05 22.06
CA THR A 227 12.73 -7.31 21.42
C THR A 227 11.88 -8.16 22.38
N MET A 228 11.13 -9.12 21.85
CA MET A 228 10.36 -10.05 22.65
C MET A 228 10.46 -11.47 22.07
N LYS A 229 10.10 -12.47 22.84
CA LYS A 229 10.08 -13.86 22.39
C LYS A 229 8.74 -14.17 21.73
N CYS A 230 8.81 -14.78 20.55
CA CYS A 230 7.61 -15.28 19.88
C CYS A 230 6.96 -16.40 20.69
N PRO A 231 5.66 -16.29 21.00
CA PRO A 231 4.95 -17.34 21.75
C PRO A 231 4.83 -18.64 20.94
N ASP A 232 4.80 -18.56 19.61
CA ASP A 232 4.57 -19.73 18.76
C ASP A 232 5.86 -20.54 18.51
N CYS A 233 6.98 -19.88 18.24
CA CYS A 233 8.21 -20.56 17.84
C CYS A 233 9.43 -20.29 18.74
N GLY A 234 9.29 -19.40 19.74
CA GLY A 234 10.37 -19.06 20.68
C GLY A 234 11.49 -18.19 20.11
N LYS A 235 11.47 -17.84 18.82
CA LYS A 235 12.44 -16.93 18.19
C LYS A 235 12.23 -15.49 18.66
N ILE A 236 13.22 -14.65 18.40
CA ILE A 236 13.16 -13.22 18.72
C ILE A 236 12.26 -12.51 17.69
N MET A 237 11.37 -11.68 18.18
CA MET A 237 10.54 -10.77 17.42
C MET A 237 11.14 -9.37 17.45
N HIS A 238 11.10 -8.70 16.32
CA HIS A 238 11.54 -7.32 16.16
C HIS A 238 10.36 -6.43 15.79
N ARG A 239 10.44 -5.17 16.19
CA ARG A 239 9.46 -4.17 15.76
C ARG A 239 9.56 -3.96 14.24
N VAL A 240 8.42 -3.82 13.58
CA VAL A 240 8.38 -3.45 12.15
C VAL A 240 8.98 -2.05 11.95
N PRO A 241 9.77 -1.81 10.89
CA PRO A 241 10.57 -0.58 10.76
C PRO A 241 9.75 0.67 10.44
N GLU A 242 8.48 0.51 10.04
CA GLU A 242 7.62 1.60 9.61
C GLU A 242 7.22 2.52 10.77
N VAL A 243 6.81 3.74 10.39
CA VAL A 243 6.15 4.70 11.26
C VAL A 243 4.70 4.93 10.79
N ILE A 244 3.85 5.41 11.67
CA ILE A 244 2.46 5.71 11.39
C ILE A 244 2.36 7.00 10.55
N ASP A 245 1.34 7.08 9.71
CA ASP A 245 0.98 8.29 8.99
C ASP A 245 0.63 9.42 9.98
N CYS A 246 1.18 10.60 9.77
CA CYS A 246 0.91 11.77 10.63
C CYS A 246 -0.58 12.17 10.66
N TRP A 247 -1.37 11.83 9.66
CA TRP A 247 -2.81 12.01 9.67
C TRP A 247 -3.51 11.14 10.71
N PHE A 248 -2.95 9.98 11.04
CA PHE A 248 -3.44 9.16 12.14
C PHE A 248 -3.23 9.86 13.48
N ASP A 249 -2.02 10.40 13.72
CA ASP A 249 -1.72 11.15 14.94
C ASP A 249 -2.63 12.36 15.09
N SER A 250 -2.81 13.12 14.00
CA SER A 250 -3.71 14.27 13.97
C SER A 250 -5.17 13.87 14.24
N GLY A 251 -5.66 12.82 13.59
CA GLY A 251 -7.02 12.32 13.79
C GLY A 251 -7.27 11.70 15.16
N ALA A 252 -6.23 11.22 15.84
CA ALA A 252 -6.31 10.68 17.19
C ALA A 252 -6.34 11.76 18.29
N MET A 253 -5.89 12.99 18.01
CA MET A 253 -5.75 14.06 19.01
C MET A 253 -7.02 14.36 19.81
N PRO A 254 -8.23 14.41 19.23
CA PRO A 254 -9.45 14.63 20.01
C PRO A 254 -9.64 13.63 21.15
N PHE A 255 -9.16 12.42 20.99
CA PHE A 255 -9.22 11.34 21.99
C PHE A 255 -7.96 11.30 22.85
N ALA A 256 -6.80 11.38 22.21
CA ALA A 256 -5.51 11.22 22.86
C ALA A 256 -5.21 12.28 23.91
N GLN A 257 -5.61 13.55 23.68
CA GLN A 257 -5.43 14.63 24.64
C GLN A 257 -6.14 14.40 25.98
N HIS A 258 -7.19 13.59 25.99
CA HIS A 258 -7.93 13.21 27.20
C HIS A 258 -7.50 11.84 27.75
N HIS A 259 -6.59 11.15 27.06
CA HIS A 259 -6.24 9.76 27.35
C HIS A 259 -7.47 8.83 27.37
N TYR A 260 -8.48 9.17 26.53
CA TYR A 260 -9.68 8.36 26.37
C TYR A 260 -9.36 7.04 25.64
N PRO A 261 -9.98 5.89 25.99
CA PRO A 261 -11.04 5.71 27.00
C PRO A 261 -10.53 5.36 28.42
N PHE A 262 -9.23 5.45 28.68
CA PHE A 262 -8.61 4.98 29.92
C PHE A 262 -8.76 5.99 31.07
N GLU A 263 -8.73 7.27 30.75
CA GLU A 263 -8.85 8.37 31.69
C GLU A 263 -9.84 9.43 31.15
N ASN A 264 -10.31 10.31 32.05
CA ASN A 264 -11.11 11.50 31.72
C ASN A 264 -12.35 11.23 30.85
N LYS A 265 -12.95 10.03 30.96
CA LYS A 265 -14.07 9.61 30.13
C LYS A 265 -15.25 10.57 30.19
N ASP A 266 -15.68 10.92 31.41
CA ASP A 266 -16.84 11.82 31.63
C ASP A 266 -16.57 13.22 31.05
N LEU A 267 -15.35 13.73 31.21
CA LEU A 267 -14.94 15.01 30.65
C LEU A 267 -14.95 14.98 29.13
N PHE A 268 -14.41 13.90 28.54
CA PHE A 268 -14.42 13.69 27.09
C PHE A 268 -15.85 13.65 26.54
N GLU A 269 -16.75 12.84 27.12
CA GLU A 269 -18.12 12.71 26.66
C GLU A 269 -18.94 14.01 26.80
N GLN A 270 -18.59 14.87 27.77
CA GLN A 270 -19.23 16.18 27.94
C GLN A 270 -18.70 17.24 26.98
N GLN A 271 -17.44 17.18 26.61
CA GLN A 271 -16.74 18.25 25.86
C GLN A 271 -16.53 17.93 24.39
N LEU A 272 -16.53 16.64 24.00
CA LEU A 272 -16.34 16.29 22.62
C LEU A 272 -17.50 16.76 21.76
N SER A 273 -17.20 17.69 20.87
CA SER A 273 -18.13 18.18 19.86
C SER A 273 -17.47 18.12 18.50
N LEU A 274 -18.24 17.78 17.44
CA LEU A 274 -17.75 17.81 16.07
C LEU A 274 -17.22 19.18 15.63
N ILE A 275 -17.64 20.25 16.27
CA ILE A 275 -17.16 21.62 16.02
C ILE A 275 -15.69 21.79 16.50
N HIS A 276 -15.23 20.98 17.42
CA HIS A 276 -13.86 21.07 17.98
C HIS A 276 -12.88 20.09 17.33
N ILE A 277 -13.31 19.35 16.32
CA ILE A 277 -12.48 18.36 15.60
C ILE A 277 -11.81 18.96 14.35
N SER A 278 -12.14 20.21 13.99
CA SER A 278 -11.59 20.89 12.80
C SER A 278 -10.29 21.64 13.09
#